data_1279138442631470c2dc53175089fdd3
#
_entry.id   1279138442631470c2dc53175089fdd3
#
_cell.length_a   1.000
_cell.length_b   1.000
_cell.length_c   1.000
_cell.angle_alpha   90.00
_cell.angle_beta   90.00
_cell.angle_gamma   90.00
#
_symmetry.space_group_name_H-M   'P 1'
#
loop_
_entity.id
_entity.type
_entity.pdbx_description
1 polymer ?
#
loop_
_entity_poly.entity_id
_entity_poly.type
_entity_poly.pdbx_seq_one_letter_code
_entity_poly.pdbx_strand_id
1 'polypeptide(L)'
;MNEVKHALVTGAAGLIGSHLVDLLLREGWKVRALDNLEPQTHRHGKPAWINPKSEFVQGDMRNRDAITTALAGIDVVFHQAAYGGYMPEIAKYVHVNSLGTAQMLEVIREANLPIKKIVVASSQAVYSEGAGECPEHGLVFPSVRPIEQLRRADWQVHCPICGAITKSVPTPENAPVGGETVYGLTKVDQERLVLLWGKQIGIPTVALRYSCTYGPRQSIFNPYTGVIAIFCTRLLNNLPPVLYEDGEQTRDFSFVEDIARANLLAGQTDKLDGLAVNIGSACGTPIREIAEQLGNILKIDIAPEINGEFRPGEMRHLTSDTGLARSAGYEPTVDLNEGISRYIEWIRKQSDIRDYFSEASDILKNKGIVHRVAR
;
A
#
# COMPACT_ATOMS: atom_id res chain seq x y z
N MET A 1 -16.19 31.27 -12.95
CA MET A 1 -16.35 29.81 -13.06
C MET A 1 -14.99 29.23 -12.72
N ASN A 2 -14.88 28.40 -11.67
CA ASN A 2 -13.61 27.75 -11.38
C ASN A 2 -13.28 26.83 -12.57
N GLU A 3 -12.06 26.95 -13.09
CA GLU A 3 -11.56 26.10 -14.17
C GLU A 3 -11.64 24.63 -13.74
N VAL A 4 -12.25 23.77 -14.58
CA VAL A 4 -12.39 22.35 -14.27
C VAL A 4 -11.01 21.70 -14.32
N LYS A 5 -10.52 21.18 -13.19
CA LYS A 5 -9.22 20.51 -13.09
C LYS A 5 -9.24 19.18 -13.84
N HIS A 6 -8.18 18.88 -14.58
CA HIS A 6 -8.00 17.62 -15.27
C HIS A 6 -6.92 16.77 -14.58
N ALA A 7 -7.30 15.62 -14.05
CA ALA A 7 -6.42 14.72 -13.33
C ALA A 7 -6.01 13.52 -14.18
N LEU A 8 -4.74 13.11 -14.08
CA LEU A 8 -4.28 11.79 -14.45
C LEU A 8 -4.22 10.91 -13.19
N VAL A 9 -4.87 9.76 -13.20
CA VAL A 9 -4.69 8.70 -12.21
C VAL A 9 -4.01 7.53 -12.89
N THR A 10 -2.79 7.19 -12.47
CA THR A 10 -2.10 5.96 -12.93
C THR A 10 -2.40 4.81 -11.97
N GLY A 11 -2.40 3.56 -12.44
CA GLY A 11 -2.90 2.43 -11.63
C GLY A 11 -4.40 2.54 -11.35
N ALA A 12 -5.13 3.12 -12.28
CA ALA A 12 -6.51 3.57 -12.11
C ALA A 12 -7.55 2.43 -12.04
N ALA A 13 -7.21 1.23 -12.48
CA ALA A 13 -8.08 0.05 -12.37
C ALA A 13 -7.89 -0.70 -11.03
N GLY A 14 -6.80 -0.43 -10.31
CA GLY A 14 -6.46 -1.04 -9.03
C GLY A 14 -7.32 -0.57 -7.86
N LEU A 15 -7.05 -1.12 -6.67
CA LEU A 15 -7.79 -0.82 -5.43
C LEU A 15 -7.92 0.68 -5.17
N ILE A 16 -6.81 1.37 -4.97
CA ILE A 16 -6.82 2.80 -4.60
C ILE A 16 -7.21 3.66 -5.79
N GLY A 17 -6.59 3.41 -6.95
CA GLY A 17 -6.80 4.23 -8.15
C GLY A 17 -8.26 4.30 -8.58
N SER A 18 -8.99 3.18 -8.55
CA SER A 18 -10.39 3.15 -8.98
C SER A 18 -11.34 3.92 -8.05
N HIS A 19 -11.10 3.88 -6.73
CA HIS A 19 -11.87 4.68 -5.77
C HIS A 19 -11.53 6.18 -5.89
N LEU A 20 -10.27 6.49 -6.14
CA LEU A 20 -9.84 7.87 -6.38
C LEU A 20 -10.45 8.44 -7.66
N VAL A 21 -10.49 7.67 -8.77
CA VAL A 21 -11.18 8.06 -10.01
C VAL A 21 -12.63 8.40 -9.73
N ASP A 22 -13.37 7.53 -9.01
CA ASP A 22 -14.76 7.77 -8.67
C ASP A 22 -14.94 9.03 -7.81
N LEU A 23 -14.05 9.26 -6.84
CA LEU A 23 -14.10 10.43 -5.98
C LEU A 23 -13.85 11.71 -6.78
N LEU A 24 -12.80 11.76 -7.59
CA LEU A 24 -12.46 12.92 -8.41
C LEU A 24 -13.59 13.30 -9.38
N LEU A 25 -14.22 12.31 -10.01
CA LEU A 25 -15.37 12.54 -10.88
C LEU A 25 -16.58 13.10 -10.12
N ARG A 26 -16.83 12.65 -8.88
CA ARG A 26 -17.89 13.19 -8.00
C ARG A 26 -17.62 14.64 -7.61
N GLU A 27 -16.35 14.97 -7.41
CA GLU A 27 -15.88 16.34 -7.11
C GLU A 27 -15.78 17.24 -8.35
N GLY A 28 -16.28 16.79 -9.50
CA GLY A 28 -16.36 17.58 -10.72
C GLY A 28 -15.07 17.70 -11.53
N TRP A 29 -14.06 16.87 -11.24
CA TRP A 29 -12.84 16.82 -12.05
C TRP A 29 -13.07 16.04 -13.35
N LYS A 30 -12.32 16.38 -14.40
CA LYS A 30 -12.10 15.47 -15.53
C LYS A 30 -11.01 14.50 -15.15
N VAL A 31 -11.17 13.22 -15.49
CA VAL A 31 -10.22 12.19 -15.08
C VAL A 31 -9.81 11.34 -16.27
N ARG A 32 -8.51 11.32 -16.56
CA ARG A 32 -7.87 10.30 -17.37
C ARG A 32 -7.34 9.19 -16.48
N ALA A 33 -7.75 7.96 -16.76
CA ALA A 33 -7.47 6.77 -16.00
C ALA A 33 -6.50 5.87 -16.77
N LEU A 34 -5.22 5.81 -16.37
CA LEU A 34 -4.18 4.98 -17.00
C LEU A 34 -3.96 3.70 -16.20
N ASP A 35 -4.04 2.55 -16.86
CA ASP A 35 -3.72 1.25 -16.24
C ASP A 35 -3.26 0.26 -17.32
N ASN A 36 -2.30 -0.61 -16.97
CA ASN A 36 -1.83 -1.66 -17.89
C ASN A 36 -2.65 -2.95 -17.80
N LEU A 37 -3.58 -3.04 -16.83
CA LEU A 37 -4.36 -4.23 -16.51
C LEU A 37 -3.47 -5.44 -16.23
N GLU A 38 -2.52 -5.27 -15.30
CA GLU A 38 -1.57 -6.32 -14.90
C GLU A 38 -2.30 -7.64 -14.62
N PRO A 39 -2.00 -8.74 -15.34
CA PRO A 39 -2.76 -10.00 -15.25
C PRO A 39 -2.83 -10.60 -13.84
N GLN A 40 -1.80 -10.37 -13.01
CA GLN A 40 -1.77 -10.83 -11.62
C GLN A 40 -2.87 -10.16 -10.77
N THR A 41 -3.25 -8.94 -11.11
CA THR A 41 -4.29 -8.15 -10.41
C THR A 41 -5.62 -8.23 -11.14
N HIS A 42 -5.61 -8.18 -12.46
CA HIS A 42 -6.77 -8.12 -13.36
C HIS A 42 -6.87 -9.38 -14.22
N ARG A 43 -7.02 -10.55 -13.58
CA ARG A 43 -7.02 -11.87 -14.23
C ARG A 43 -8.04 -11.99 -15.38
N HIS A 44 -9.16 -11.29 -15.29
CA HIS A 44 -10.23 -11.30 -16.29
C HIS A 44 -10.21 -10.06 -17.20
N GLY A 45 -9.09 -9.36 -17.29
CA GLY A 45 -8.93 -8.15 -18.08
C GLY A 45 -9.56 -6.92 -17.45
N LYS A 46 -10.13 -6.04 -18.27
CA LYS A 46 -10.69 -4.76 -17.83
C LYS A 46 -11.85 -4.97 -16.86
N PRO A 47 -11.72 -4.50 -15.59
CA PRO A 47 -12.78 -4.71 -14.59
C PRO A 47 -13.99 -3.82 -14.83
N ALA A 48 -15.18 -4.33 -14.45
CA ALA A 48 -16.44 -3.64 -14.65
C ALA A 48 -16.61 -2.36 -13.80
N TRP A 49 -15.78 -2.17 -12.77
CA TRP A 49 -15.82 -0.97 -11.92
C TRP A 49 -15.06 0.23 -12.48
N ILE A 50 -14.41 0.13 -13.64
CA ILE A 50 -13.84 1.31 -14.30
C ILE A 50 -14.96 2.25 -14.68
N ASN A 51 -14.90 3.46 -14.11
CA ASN A 51 -15.97 4.43 -14.28
C ASN A 51 -16.08 4.89 -15.74
N PRO A 52 -17.25 4.74 -16.38
CA PRO A 52 -17.43 5.08 -17.80
C PRO A 52 -17.32 6.59 -18.10
N LYS A 53 -17.38 7.44 -17.05
CA LYS A 53 -17.18 8.89 -17.20
C LYS A 53 -15.70 9.28 -17.24
N SER A 54 -14.78 8.36 -16.89
CA SER A 54 -13.35 8.59 -17.03
C SER A 54 -12.87 8.29 -18.45
N GLU A 55 -11.86 9.03 -18.89
CA GLU A 55 -11.12 8.70 -20.11
C GLU A 55 -10.16 7.55 -19.79
N PHE A 56 -10.57 6.29 -20.03
CA PHE A 56 -9.72 5.15 -19.76
C PHE A 56 -8.71 4.92 -20.87
N VAL A 57 -7.42 4.90 -20.51
CA VAL A 57 -6.29 4.60 -21.38
C VAL A 57 -5.61 3.32 -20.89
N GLN A 58 -5.59 2.29 -21.71
CA GLN A 58 -4.79 1.11 -21.41
C GLN A 58 -3.33 1.38 -21.80
N GLY A 59 -2.43 1.42 -20.81
CA GLY A 59 -1.02 1.70 -21.04
C GLY A 59 -0.16 1.37 -19.84
N ASP A 60 1.13 1.18 -20.08
CA ASP A 60 2.10 0.76 -19.08
C ASP A 60 3.08 1.90 -18.76
N MET A 61 3.41 2.08 -17.47
CA MET A 61 4.40 3.06 -17.01
C MET A 61 5.82 2.79 -17.52
N ARG A 62 6.07 1.63 -18.11
CA ARG A 62 7.32 1.28 -18.79
C ARG A 62 7.35 1.74 -20.26
N ASN A 63 6.21 2.21 -20.79
CA ASN A 63 6.08 2.68 -22.16
C ASN A 63 6.00 4.20 -22.21
N ARG A 64 7.06 4.83 -22.72
CA ARG A 64 7.18 6.29 -22.79
C ARG A 64 6.09 6.95 -23.63
N ASP A 65 5.66 6.33 -24.74
CA ASP A 65 4.62 6.88 -25.62
C ASP A 65 3.26 6.86 -24.91
N ALA A 66 2.97 5.78 -24.16
CA ALA A 66 1.75 5.69 -23.34
C ALA A 66 1.74 6.77 -22.25
N ILE A 67 2.88 7.01 -21.58
CA ILE A 67 3.03 8.07 -20.58
C ILE A 67 2.81 9.44 -21.23
N THR A 68 3.44 9.71 -22.37
CA THR A 68 3.33 10.99 -23.09
C THR A 68 1.88 11.28 -23.46
N THR A 69 1.19 10.28 -24.01
CA THR A 69 -0.23 10.38 -24.36
C THR A 69 -1.09 10.64 -23.12
N ALA A 70 -0.81 9.93 -22.02
CA ALA A 70 -1.56 10.06 -20.79
C ALA A 70 -1.40 11.42 -20.12
N LEU A 71 -0.27 12.08 -20.22
CA LEU A 71 0.03 13.37 -19.60
C LEU A 71 -0.48 14.58 -20.37
N ALA A 72 -0.88 14.43 -21.63
CA ALA A 72 -1.31 15.55 -22.46
C ALA A 72 -2.55 16.25 -21.87
N GLY A 73 -2.45 17.55 -21.59
CA GLY A 73 -3.54 18.37 -21.07
C GLY A 73 -3.95 18.09 -19.62
N ILE A 74 -3.05 17.53 -18.80
CA ILE A 74 -3.27 17.22 -17.39
C ILE A 74 -2.79 18.38 -16.51
N ASP A 75 -3.57 18.69 -15.46
CA ASP A 75 -3.21 19.67 -14.42
C ASP A 75 -2.56 18.98 -13.23
N VAL A 76 -3.11 17.84 -12.78
CA VAL A 76 -2.66 17.15 -11.55
C VAL A 76 -2.47 15.67 -11.83
N VAL A 77 -1.32 15.14 -11.38
CA VAL A 77 -1.00 13.71 -11.49
C VAL A 77 -1.15 13.04 -10.14
N PHE A 78 -2.00 12.02 -10.07
CA PHE A 78 -2.09 11.07 -8.96
C PHE A 78 -1.42 9.76 -9.39
N HIS A 79 -0.16 9.60 -8.99
CA HIS A 79 0.65 8.46 -9.41
C HIS A 79 0.47 7.29 -8.45
N GLN A 80 -0.54 6.43 -8.73
CA GLN A 80 -0.87 5.25 -7.93
C GLN A 80 -0.30 3.94 -8.51
N ALA A 81 0.18 3.96 -9.76
CA ALA A 81 0.73 2.78 -10.40
C ALA A 81 1.97 2.26 -9.66
N ALA A 82 1.92 1.00 -9.27
CA ALA A 82 3.04 0.29 -8.68
C ALA A 82 2.87 -1.22 -8.84
N TYR A 83 3.99 -1.93 -8.98
CA TYR A 83 4.07 -3.36 -8.78
C TYR A 83 4.33 -3.62 -7.29
N GLY A 84 3.45 -4.35 -6.62
CA GLY A 84 3.45 -4.43 -5.16
C GLY A 84 3.23 -5.84 -4.62
N GLY A 85 3.35 -5.99 -3.29
CA GLY A 85 3.26 -7.26 -2.59
C GLY A 85 4.60 -7.99 -2.49
N TYR A 86 4.57 -9.28 -2.14
CA TYR A 86 5.75 -10.13 -2.04
C TYR A 86 5.99 -10.94 -3.32
N MET A 87 5.96 -10.27 -4.46
CA MET A 87 6.19 -10.88 -5.76
C MET A 87 7.66 -11.31 -5.93
N PRO A 88 7.93 -12.39 -6.66
CA PRO A 88 9.28 -12.90 -6.79
C PRO A 88 10.15 -12.21 -7.86
N GLU A 89 9.58 -11.30 -8.67
CA GLU A 89 10.26 -10.68 -9.82
C GLU A 89 10.92 -9.35 -9.47
N ILE A 90 12.17 -9.37 -9.01
CA ILE A 90 12.93 -8.17 -8.59
C ILE A 90 13.00 -7.11 -9.68
N ALA A 91 13.38 -7.48 -10.90
CA ALA A 91 13.54 -6.53 -12.00
C ALA A 91 12.22 -5.79 -12.32
N LYS A 92 11.09 -6.46 -12.19
CA LYS A 92 9.78 -5.87 -12.47
C LYS A 92 9.41 -4.76 -11.49
N TYR A 93 9.78 -4.91 -10.20
CA TYR A 93 9.62 -3.82 -9.22
C TYR A 93 10.38 -2.57 -9.65
N VAL A 94 11.65 -2.71 -10.01
CA VAL A 94 12.50 -1.59 -10.43
C VAL A 94 11.97 -0.96 -11.73
N HIS A 95 11.60 -1.78 -12.72
CA HIS A 95 11.10 -1.28 -14.00
C HIS A 95 9.77 -0.52 -13.85
N VAL A 96 8.82 -1.03 -13.06
CA VAL A 96 7.51 -0.40 -12.92
C VAL A 96 7.60 0.80 -11.96
N ASN A 97 8.15 0.59 -10.77
CA ASN A 97 8.10 1.59 -9.71
C ASN A 97 9.16 2.67 -9.90
N SER A 98 10.44 2.31 -9.96
CA SER A 98 11.54 3.28 -10.03
C SER A 98 11.67 3.87 -11.43
N LEU A 99 11.88 3.03 -12.46
CA LEU A 99 12.09 3.50 -13.83
C LEU A 99 10.83 4.14 -14.42
N GLY A 100 9.64 3.54 -14.22
CA GLY A 100 8.38 4.11 -14.70
C GLY A 100 8.11 5.50 -14.13
N THR A 101 8.38 5.72 -12.84
CA THR A 101 8.30 7.03 -12.20
C THR A 101 9.31 8.02 -12.82
N ALA A 102 10.56 7.60 -12.98
CA ALA A 102 11.59 8.44 -13.60
C ALA A 102 11.22 8.87 -15.03
N GLN A 103 10.73 7.93 -15.85
CA GLN A 103 10.26 8.23 -17.22
C GLN A 103 9.09 9.22 -17.22
N MET A 104 8.14 9.10 -16.30
CA MET A 104 7.05 10.06 -16.18
C MET A 104 7.59 11.49 -15.90
N LEU A 105 8.52 11.61 -14.96
CA LEU A 105 9.14 12.90 -14.63
C LEU A 105 9.95 13.48 -15.80
N GLU A 106 10.67 12.64 -16.55
CA GLU A 106 11.38 13.05 -17.75
C GLU A 106 10.44 13.58 -18.82
N VAL A 107 9.34 12.88 -19.11
CA VAL A 107 8.33 13.31 -20.09
C VAL A 107 7.74 14.67 -19.71
N ILE A 108 7.40 14.87 -18.42
CA ILE A 108 6.88 16.16 -17.94
C ILE A 108 7.88 17.28 -18.22
N ARG A 109 9.17 17.06 -17.91
CA ARG A 109 10.24 18.04 -18.12
C ARG A 109 10.49 18.34 -19.60
N GLU A 110 10.71 17.29 -20.41
CA GLU A 110 11.14 17.43 -21.81
C GLU A 110 10.06 18.03 -22.69
N ALA A 111 8.79 17.70 -22.41
CA ALA A 111 7.65 18.29 -23.09
C ALA A 111 7.16 19.60 -22.46
N ASN A 112 7.84 20.09 -21.40
CA ASN A 112 7.48 21.29 -20.66
C ASN A 112 5.97 21.33 -20.31
N LEU A 113 5.45 20.21 -19.79
CA LEU A 113 4.02 20.08 -19.50
C LEU A 113 3.62 20.95 -18.30
N PRO A 114 2.48 21.65 -18.35
CA PRO A 114 2.07 22.59 -17.32
C PRO A 114 1.42 21.87 -16.12
N ILE A 115 2.09 20.84 -15.58
CA ILE A 115 1.60 20.13 -14.42
C ILE A 115 1.67 21.02 -13.19
N LYS A 116 0.55 21.16 -12.49
CA LYS A 116 0.40 22.03 -11.32
C LYS A 116 0.73 21.32 -10.01
N LYS A 117 0.59 19.97 -9.98
CA LYS A 117 0.88 19.16 -8.79
C LYS A 117 1.05 17.67 -9.11
N ILE A 118 1.88 17.00 -8.31
CA ILE A 118 2.05 15.54 -8.37
C ILE A 118 1.85 14.97 -6.95
N VAL A 119 0.93 14.01 -6.82
CA VAL A 119 0.72 13.21 -5.61
C VAL A 119 1.16 11.78 -5.92
N VAL A 120 2.17 11.27 -5.22
CA VAL A 120 2.68 9.91 -5.42
C VAL A 120 2.31 8.99 -4.28
N ALA A 121 1.86 7.79 -4.63
CA ALA A 121 1.66 6.71 -3.67
C ALA A 121 3.02 6.20 -3.17
N SER A 122 3.39 6.55 -1.94
CA SER A 122 4.41 5.89 -1.15
C SER A 122 3.78 4.79 -0.28
N SER A 123 4.45 4.29 0.73
CA SER A 123 3.98 3.18 1.56
C SER A 123 4.64 3.23 2.94
N GLN A 124 3.97 2.71 3.95
CA GLN A 124 4.62 2.40 5.23
C GLN A 124 5.80 1.41 5.10
N ALA A 125 5.87 0.65 3.99
CA ALA A 125 6.97 -0.27 3.72
C ALA A 125 8.33 0.43 3.48
N VAL A 126 8.38 1.76 3.44
CA VAL A 126 9.62 2.54 3.41
C VAL A 126 10.37 2.52 4.74
N TYR A 127 9.64 2.26 5.85
CA TYR A 127 10.23 2.15 7.18
C TYR A 127 10.88 0.78 7.41
N SER A 128 11.76 0.71 8.44
CA SER A 128 12.24 -0.56 9.01
C SER A 128 11.21 -1.14 10.01
N GLU A 129 11.60 -1.50 11.22
CA GLU A 129 10.66 -2.03 12.24
C GLU A 129 9.67 -0.99 12.80
N GLY A 130 9.72 0.26 12.30
CA GLY A 130 8.94 1.36 12.84
C GLY A 130 9.56 1.96 14.09
N ALA A 131 8.73 2.69 14.87
CA ALA A 131 9.17 3.32 16.10
C ALA A 131 8.88 2.44 17.33
N GLY A 132 9.83 2.40 18.27
CA GLY A 132 9.71 1.71 19.54
C GLY A 132 10.09 2.60 20.72
N GLU A 133 9.44 2.41 21.86
CA GLU A 133 9.80 3.03 23.12
C GLU A 133 10.63 2.05 23.96
N CYS A 134 11.88 2.41 24.22
CA CYS A 134 12.76 1.69 25.11
C CYS A 134 12.64 2.25 26.54
N PRO A 135 12.55 1.40 27.60
CA PRO A 135 12.47 1.88 28.98
C PRO A 135 13.64 2.76 29.40
N GLU A 136 14.84 2.53 28.82
CA GLU A 136 16.07 3.26 29.18
C GLU A 136 16.38 4.41 28.22
N HIS A 137 16.03 4.28 26.94
CA HIS A 137 16.46 5.22 25.88
C HIS A 137 15.33 6.02 25.26
N GLY A 138 14.06 5.82 25.71
CA GLY A 138 12.90 6.49 25.13
C GLY A 138 12.65 6.05 23.70
N LEU A 139 12.33 7.00 22.80
CA LEU A 139 12.04 6.73 21.39
C LEU A 139 13.29 6.24 20.65
N VAL A 140 13.17 5.06 20.04
CA VAL A 140 14.21 4.44 19.22
C VAL A 140 13.63 3.96 17.89
N PHE A 141 14.49 3.78 16.89
CA PHE A 141 14.15 3.25 15.58
C PHE A 141 14.96 1.96 15.32
N PRO A 142 14.42 0.80 15.72
CA PRO A 142 15.09 -0.47 15.52
C PRO A 142 15.24 -0.82 14.04
N SER A 143 16.31 -1.53 13.71
CA SER A 143 16.45 -2.20 12.41
C SER A 143 15.58 -3.44 12.37
N VAL A 144 15.36 -4.00 11.16
CA VAL A 144 14.66 -5.29 11.02
C VAL A 144 15.34 -6.39 11.82
N ARG A 145 14.53 -7.28 12.34
CA ARG A 145 14.99 -8.41 13.16
C ARG A 145 15.88 -9.35 12.34
N PRO A 146 17.07 -9.72 12.86
CA PRO A 146 17.96 -10.65 12.18
C PRO A 146 17.31 -12.01 11.95
N ILE A 147 17.61 -12.67 10.83
CA ILE A 147 17.05 -13.99 10.48
C ILE A 147 17.32 -15.04 11.56
N GLU A 148 18.50 -14.98 12.21
CA GLU A 148 18.86 -15.91 13.29
C GLU A 148 18.02 -15.72 14.55
N GLN A 149 17.57 -14.50 14.83
CA GLN A 149 16.61 -14.22 15.88
C GLN A 149 15.24 -14.85 15.55
N LEU A 150 14.75 -14.64 14.32
CA LEU A 150 13.47 -15.19 13.87
C LEU A 150 13.48 -16.74 13.83
N ARG A 151 14.60 -17.36 13.47
CA ARG A 151 14.77 -18.84 13.50
C ARG A 151 14.60 -19.44 14.88
N ARG A 152 14.88 -18.67 15.94
CA ARG A 152 14.68 -19.11 17.34
C ARG A 152 13.30 -18.76 17.89
N ALA A 153 12.38 -18.32 17.04
CA ALA A 153 11.05 -17.82 17.43
C ALA A 153 11.10 -16.65 18.43
N ASP A 154 12.18 -15.88 18.42
CA ASP A 154 12.24 -14.59 19.12
C ASP A 154 11.65 -13.51 18.21
N TRP A 155 10.37 -13.24 18.43
CA TRP A 155 9.61 -12.30 17.63
C TRP A 155 9.71 -10.85 18.10
N GLN A 156 10.34 -10.60 19.25
CA GLN A 156 10.36 -9.28 19.86
C GLN A 156 11.25 -8.30 19.10
N VAL A 157 10.89 -7.02 19.18
CA VAL A 157 11.72 -5.93 18.67
C VAL A 157 12.58 -5.41 19.80
N HIS A 158 13.91 -5.43 19.61
CA HIS A 158 14.86 -5.04 20.63
C HIS A 158 15.43 -3.65 20.39
N CYS A 159 15.70 -2.94 21.48
CA CYS A 159 16.37 -1.65 21.44
C CYS A 159 17.78 -1.80 20.80
N PRO A 160 18.15 -1.00 19.79
CA PRO A 160 19.44 -1.12 19.13
C PRO A 160 20.63 -0.70 20.01
N ILE A 161 20.35 -0.10 21.19
CA ILE A 161 21.38 0.42 22.11
C ILE A 161 21.64 -0.56 23.26
N CYS A 162 20.59 -1.00 23.99
CA CYS A 162 20.76 -1.86 25.18
C CYS A 162 20.19 -3.28 25.02
N GLY A 163 19.51 -3.59 23.90
CA GLY A 163 18.91 -4.92 23.69
C GLY A 163 17.62 -5.20 24.45
N ALA A 164 17.10 -4.26 25.25
CA ALA A 164 15.81 -4.43 25.92
C ALA A 164 14.66 -4.51 24.92
N ILE A 165 13.60 -5.26 25.25
CA ILE A 165 12.39 -5.30 24.41
C ILE A 165 11.76 -3.91 24.38
N THR A 166 11.41 -3.44 23.17
CA THR A 166 10.74 -2.16 22.97
C THR A 166 9.23 -2.33 22.89
N LYS A 167 8.50 -1.31 23.34
CA LYS A 167 7.06 -1.19 23.09
C LYS A 167 6.85 -0.44 21.77
N SER A 168 6.06 -1.00 20.85
CA SER A 168 5.72 -0.30 19.59
C SER A 168 4.92 0.99 19.89
N VAL A 169 5.29 2.06 19.20
CA VAL A 169 4.59 3.34 19.23
C VAL A 169 4.33 3.81 17.80
N PRO A 170 3.37 4.75 17.56
CA PRO A 170 3.14 5.28 16.22
C PRO A 170 4.42 5.83 15.59
N THR A 171 4.68 5.42 14.37
CA THR A 171 5.91 5.79 13.63
C THR A 171 5.74 7.14 12.96
N PRO A 172 6.53 8.17 13.35
CA PRO A 172 6.45 9.49 12.75
C PRO A 172 7.16 9.55 11.39
N GLU A 173 6.86 10.58 10.58
CA GLU A 173 7.42 10.75 9.24
C GLU A 173 8.94 10.97 9.22
N ASN A 174 9.52 11.46 10.31
CA ASN A 174 10.97 11.64 10.47
C ASN A 174 11.72 10.35 10.84
N ALA A 175 11.02 9.24 11.03
CA ALA A 175 11.67 7.94 11.22
C ALA A 175 12.55 7.58 10.01
N PRO A 176 13.68 6.88 10.22
CA PRO A 176 14.55 6.45 9.13
C PRO A 176 13.81 5.65 8.06
N VAL A 177 14.07 5.96 6.80
CA VAL A 177 13.53 5.24 5.65
C VAL A 177 14.66 4.53 4.91
N GLY A 178 14.51 3.24 4.65
CA GLY A 178 15.50 2.40 3.97
C GLY A 178 14.87 1.42 3.00
N GLY A 179 13.66 0.96 3.29
CA GLY A 179 12.98 -0.06 2.49
C GLY A 179 13.66 -1.43 2.62
N GLU A 180 13.23 -2.22 3.59
CA GLU A 180 13.86 -3.52 3.93
C GLU A 180 13.42 -4.66 3.00
N THR A 181 12.52 -4.38 2.08
CA THR A 181 12.08 -5.28 1.02
C THR A 181 12.31 -4.63 -0.34
N VAL A 182 12.37 -5.42 -1.43
CA VAL A 182 12.48 -4.87 -2.79
C VAL A 182 11.34 -3.90 -3.09
N TYR A 183 10.13 -4.23 -2.66
CA TYR A 183 8.99 -3.31 -2.77
C TYR A 183 9.23 -2.02 -1.98
N GLY A 184 9.60 -2.12 -0.70
CA GLY A 184 9.89 -0.96 0.15
C GLY A 184 10.97 -0.06 -0.45
N LEU A 185 12.08 -0.64 -0.93
CA LEU A 185 13.15 0.09 -1.59
C LEU A 185 12.65 0.87 -2.82
N THR A 186 11.85 0.24 -3.69
CA THR A 186 11.31 0.93 -4.87
C THR A 186 10.27 1.99 -4.51
N LYS A 187 9.60 1.88 -3.35
CA LYS A 187 8.73 2.95 -2.83
C LYS A 187 9.54 4.14 -2.28
N VAL A 188 10.70 3.88 -1.66
CA VAL A 188 11.66 4.94 -1.31
C VAL A 188 12.13 5.66 -2.57
N ASP A 189 12.45 4.93 -3.64
CA ASP A 189 12.83 5.54 -4.93
C ASP A 189 11.73 6.44 -5.47
N GLN A 190 10.48 5.95 -5.56
CA GLN A 190 9.34 6.75 -6.06
C GLN A 190 9.16 8.04 -5.24
N GLU A 191 9.17 7.91 -3.91
CA GLU A 191 9.02 9.04 -3.00
C GLU A 191 10.14 10.08 -3.21
N ARG A 192 11.39 9.64 -3.17
CA ARG A 192 12.55 10.53 -3.29
C ARG A 192 12.67 11.14 -4.67
N LEU A 193 12.43 10.40 -5.74
CA LEU A 193 12.46 10.92 -7.10
C LEU A 193 11.44 12.05 -7.27
N VAL A 194 10.19 11.83 -6.86
CA VAL A 194 9.13 12.83 -7.02
C VAL A 194 9.38 14.07 -6.17
N LEU A 195 9.73 13.91 -4.89
CA LEU A 195 9.96 15.04 -3.98
C LEU A 195 11.20 15.85 -4.38
N LEU A 196 12.33 15.18 -4.69
CA LEU A 196 13.56 15.84 -5.09
C LEU A 196 13.38 16.59 -6.41
N TRP A 197 12.80 15.92 -7.40
CA TRP A 197 12.64 16.49 -8.72
C TRP A 197 11.62 17.66 -8.72
N GLY A 198 10.49 17.50 -8.01
CA GLY A 198 9.50 18.58 -7.85
C GLY A 198 10.11 19.84 -7.25
N LYS A 199 10.97 19.67 -6.22
CA LYS A 199 11.70 20.80 -5.63
C LYS A 199 12.63 21.48 -6.64
N GLN A 200 13.31 20.71 -7.51
CA GLN A 200 14.27 21.25 -8.48
C GLN A 200 13.61 22.08 -9.59
N ILE A 201 12.40 21.69 -10.00
CA ILE A 201 11.70 22.34 -11.12
C ILE A 201 10.51 23.23 -10.69
N GLY A 202 10.25 23.33 -9.38
CA GLY A 202 9.20 24.18 -8.84
C GLY A 202 7.77 23.64 -9.04
N ILE A 203 7.59 22.33 -9.23
CA ILE A 203 6.27 21.70 -9.20
C ILE A 203 5.96 21.20 -7.78
N PRO A 204 4.86 21.61 -7.15
CA PRO A 204 4.42 21.07 -5.87
C PRO A 204 4.23 19.56 -5.93
N THR A 205 4.81 18.83 -4.97
CA THR A 205 4.74 17.36 -4.91
C THR A 205 4.42 16.91 -3.50
N VAL A 206 3.68 15.80 -3.37
CA VAL A 206 3.37 15.16 -2.09
C VAL A 206 3.56 13.65 -2.24
N ALA A 207 4.22 13.03 -1.27
CA ALA A 207 4.31 11.57 -1.18
C ALA A 207 3.44 11.06 -0.02
N LEU A 208 2.48 10.20 -0.29
CA LEU A 208 1.58 9.65 0.71
C LEU A 208 2.02 8.23 1.10
N ARG A 209 2.50 8.06 2.32
CA ARG A 209 2.91 6.75 2.90
C ARG A 209 1.69 6.03 3.43
N TYR A 210 1.06 5.24 2.57
CA TYR A 210 -0.14 4.50 2.95
C TYR A 210 0.17 3.38 3.94
N SER A 211 -0.70 3.23 4.92
CA SER A 211 -0.79 2.06 5.76
C SER A 211 -1.41 0.86 5.02
N CYS A 212 -1.73 -0.24 5.69
CA CYS A 212 -2.34 -1.42 5.08
C CYS A 212 -3.73 -1.10 4.53
N THR A 213 -3.80 -0.68 3.28
CA THR A 213 -5.05 -0.33 2.61
C THR A 213 -5.84 -1.56 2.22
N TYR A 214 -7.14 -1.57 2.51
CA TYR A 214 -8.07 -2.64 2.17
C TYR A 214 -9.44 -2.08 1.78
N GLY A 215 -10.26 -2.89 1.12
CA GLY A 215 -11.64 -2.52 0.77
C GLY A 215 -12.12 -3.17 -0.53
N PRO A 216 -13.37 -2.87 -0.95
CA PRO A 216 -13.91 -3.34 -2.24
C PRO A 216 -12.95 -3.08 -3.40
N ARG A 217 -12.98 -3.95 -4.42
CA ARG A 217 -12.09 -3.93 -5.59
C ARG A 217 -10.63 -4.34 -5.30
N GLN A 218 -10.30 -4.76 -4.07
CA GLN A 218 -9.02 -5.39 -3.81
C GLN A 218 -8.95 -6.73 -4.55
N SER A 219 -7.88 -6.94 -5.33
CA SER A 219 -7.75 -8.17 -6.11
C SER A 219 -7.74 -9.40 -5.19
N ILE A 220 -8.69 -10.31 -5.44
CA ILE A 220 -8.75 -11.62 -4.79
C ILE A 220 -7.82 -12.64 -5.46
N PHE A 221 -7.29 -12.30 -6.63
CA PHE A 221 -6.41 -13.17 -7.45
C PHE A 221 -4.94 -12.98 -7.13
N ASN A 222 -4.58 -11.94 -6.36
CA ASN A 222 -3.21 -11.68 -5.97
C ASN A 222 -2.93 -12.20 -4.56
N PRO A 223 -2.36 -13.40 -4.42
CA PRO A 223 -2.11 -14.04 -3.12
C PRO A 223 -0.86 -13.49 -2.41
N TYR A 224 -0.17 -12.54 -3.00
CA TYR A 224 1.07 -11.96 -2.48
C TYR A 224 0.85 -10.67 -1.70
N THR A 225 -0.39 -10.18 -1.63
CA THR A 225 -0.73 -8.92 -0.94
C THR A 225 -2.14 -8.96 -0.37
N GLY A 226 -2.35 -8.18 0.72
CA GLY A 226 -3.68 -7.98 1.29
C GLY A 226 -4.16 -9.14 2.19
N VAL A 227 -3.67 -9.14 3.44
CA VAL A 227 -3.99 -10.20 4.42
C VAL A 227 -5.50 -10.41 4.61
N ILE A 228 -6.31 -9.34 4.61
CA ILE A 228 -7.78 -9.42 4.70
C ILE A 228 -8.35 -10.21 3.51
N ALA A 229 -7.88 -9.93 2.29
CA ALA A 229 -8.31 -10.65 1.09
C ALA A 229 -7.93 -12.14 1.16
N ILE A 230 -6.69 -12.44 1.56
CA ILE A 230 -6.19 -13.81 1.71
C ILE A 230 -7.01 -14.59 2.74
N PHE A 231 -7.21 -14.03 3.93
CA PHE A 231 -7.96 -14.71 4.98
C PHE A 231 -9.43 -14.90 4.61
N CYS A 232 -10.05 -13.88 3.99
CA CYS A 232 -11.42 -13.96 3.54
C CYS A 232 -11.61 -15.05 2.47
N THR A 233 -10.74 -15.14 1.45
CA THR A 233 -10.82 -16.20 0.44
C THR A 233 -10.60 -17.58 1.04
N ARG A 234 -9.66 -17.75 1.97
CA ARG A 234 -9.42 -19.02 2.66
C ARG A 234 -10.64 -19.46 3.46
N LEU A 235 -11.18 -18.59 4.31
CA LEU A 235 -12.39 -18.89 5.10
C LEU A 235 -13.59 -19.26 4.22
N LEU A 236 -13.82 -18.52 3.12
CA LEU A 236 -14.89 -18.83 2.17
C LEU A 236 -14.69 -20.17 1.44
N ASN A 237 -13.47 -20.73 1.43
CA ASN A 237 -13.13 -22.06 0.92
C ASN A 237 -13.01 -23.11 2.05
N ASN A 238 -13.49 -22.83 3.25
CA ASN A 238 -13.38 -23.69 4.43
C ASN A 238 -11.94 -24.07 4.79
N LEU A 239 -10.99 -23.14 4.60
CA LEU A 239 -9.58 -23.29 4.95
C LEU A 239 -9.21 -22.33 6.08
N PRO A 240 -8.32 -22.73 7.02
CA PRO A 240 -7.88 -21.86 8.10
C PRO A 240 -7.05 -20.68 7.59
N PRO A 241 -7.20 -19.47 8.12
CA PRO A 241 -6.22 -18.41 7.96
C PRO A 241 -4.83 -18.86 8.45
N VAL A 242 -3.77 -18.56 7.69
CA VAL A 242 -2.39 -18.90 8.08
C VAL A 242 -1.73 -17.66 8.67
N LEU A 243 -1.36 -17.75 9.94
CA LEU A 243 -0.66 -16.69 10.65
C LEU A 243 0.84 -16.97 10.65
N TYR A 244 1.62 -16.01 10.21
CA TYR A 244 3.08 -16.06 10.35
C TYR A 244 3.49 -15.70 11.78
N GLU A 245 4.70 -16.09 12.17
CA GLU A 245 5.25 -15.93 13.52
C GLU A 245 4.28 -16.50 14.57
N ASP A 246 3.78 -15.67 15.47
CA ASP A 246 2.76 -15.99 16.50
C ASP A 246 1.40 -15.32 16.22
N GLY A 247 1.29 -14.56 15.12
CA GLY A 247 0.08 -13.82 14.76
C GLY A 247 -0.09 -12.47 15.43
N GLU A 248 0.82 -12.09 16.33
CA GLU A 248 0.74 -10.83 17.10
C GLU A 248 1.39 -9.63 16.40
N GLN A 249 1.82 -9.79 15.13
CA GLN A 249 2.26 -8.63 14.32
C GLN A 249 1.10 -7.64 14.18
N THR A 250 1.38 -6.36 14.41
CA THR A 250 0.34 -5.33 14.25
C THR A 250 0.50 -4.56 12.94
N ARG A 251 -0.64 -4.23 12.34
CA ARG A 251 -0.70 -3.35 11.18
C ARG A 251 -1.77 -2.29 11.38
N ASP A 252 -1.51 -1.13 10.83
CA ASP A 252 -2.48 -0.06 10.71
C ASP A 252 -3.31 -0.30 9.44
N PHE A 253 -4.59 -0.64 9.60
CA PHE A 253 -5.50 -0.93 8.49
C PHE A 253 -6.32 0.31 8.15
N SER A 254 -6.24 0.74 6.89
CA SER A 254 -6.99 1.89 6.38
C SER A 254 -7.96 1.50 5.29
N PHE A 255 -9.20 1.94 5.43
CA PHE A 255 -10.20 1.69 4.40
C PHE A 255 -9.91 2.52 3.15
N VAL A 256 -10.12 1.94 1.99
CA VAL A 256 -9.70 2.51 0.70
C VAL A 256 -10.30 3.88 0.39
N GLU A 257 -11.52 4.16 0.87
CA GLU A 257 -12.16 5.48 0.65
C GLU A 257 -11.48 6.59 1.47
N ASP A 258 -10.95 6.27 2.67
CA ASP A 258 -10.15 7.22 3.45
C ASP A 258 -8.85 7.56 2.71
N ILE A 259 -8.21 6.56 2.09
CA ILE A 259 -7.02 6.76 1.26
C ILE A 259 -7.34 7.60 0.02
N ALA A 260 -8.48 7.36 -0.63
CA ALA A 260 -8.92 8.19 -1.75
C ALA A 260 -9.13 9.66 -1.33
N ARG A 261 -9.75 9.89 -0.16
CA ARG A 261 -9.90 11.26 0.39
C ARG A 261 -8.56 11.92 0.72
N ALA A 262 -7.60 11.16 1.26
CA ALA A 262 -6.26 11.68 1.52
C ALA A 262 -5.56 12.14 0.21
N ASN A 263 -5.73 11.39 -0.88
CA ASN A 263 -5.23 11.80 -2.20
C ASN A 263 -5.89 13.09 -2.69
N LEU A 264 -7.21 13.17 -2.62
CA LEU A 264 -7.93 14.38 -3.02
C LEU A 264 -7.48 15.60 -2.19
N LEU A 265 -7.36 15.44 -0.87
CA LEU A 265 -6.84 16.49 0.03
C LEU A 265 -5.44 16.92 -0.40
N ALA A 266 -4.51 15.98 -0.60
CA ALA A 266 -3.15 16.27 -1.04
C ALA A 266 -3.11 16.97 -2.40
N GLY A 267 -4.02 16.64 -3.32
CA GLY A 267 -4.15 17.31 -4.63
C GLY A 267 -4.74 18.72 -4.57
N GLN A 268 -5.35 19.09 -3.44
CA GLN A 268 -6.03 20.39 -3.29
C GLN A 268 -5.33 21.36 -2.33
N THR A 269 -4.65 20.86 -1.28
CA THR A 269 -3.98 21.70 -0.28
C THR A 269 -2.51 21.94 -0.63
N ASP A 270 -1.99 23.09 -0.26
CA ASP A 270 -0.56 23.43 -0.30
C ASP A 270 0.19 23.08 0.99
N LYS A 271 -0.54 22.78 2.08
CA LYS A 271 0.03 22.47 3.40
C LYS A 271 0.95 21.25 3.43
N LEU A 272 0.80 20.35 2.46
CA LEU A 272 1.56 19.09 2.38
C LEU A 272 2.66 19.13 1.30
N ASP A 273 2.83 20.25 0.60
CA ASP A 273 3.76 20.38 -0.51
C ASP A 273 5.22 20.15 -0.09
N GLY A 274 5.91 19.31 -0.83
CA GLY A 274 7.30 18.93 -0.58
C GLY A 274 7.47 17.88 0.52
N LEU A 275 6.38 17.32 1.08
CA LEU A 275 6.42 16.43 2.23
C LEU A 275 6.11 14.97 1.85
N ALA A 276 6.71 14.06 2.63
CA ALA A 276 6.23 12.68 2.76
C ALA A 276 5.32 12.62 3.99
N VAL A 277 4.13 12.05 3.84
CA VAL A 277 3.05 12.14 4.83
C VAL A 277 2.45 10.76 5.09
N ASN A 278 2.37 10.36 6.35
CA ASN A 278 1.72 9.12 6.76
C ASN A 278 0.19 9.22 6.61
N ILE A 279 -0.39 8.24 5.96
CA ILE A 279 -1.83 8.09 5.83
C ILE A 279 -2.24 6.73 6.40
N GLY A 280 -2.99 6.77 7.51
CA GLY A 280 -3.38 5.60 8.28
C GLY A 280 -4.61 5.86 9.14
N SER A 281 -5.05 4.83 9.87
CA SER A 281 -6.06 4.94 10.92
C SER A 281 -5.47 5.41 12.24
N ALA A 282 -4.16 5.30 12.40
CA ALA A 282 -3.39 5.45 13.63
C ALA A 282 -3.73 4.37 14.69
N CYS A 283 -4.27 3.23 14.27
CA CYS A 283 -4.62 2.11 15.12
C CYS A 283 -3.89 0.84 14.66
N GLY A 284 -3.06 0.29 15.54
CA GLY A 284 -2.35 -0.98 15.28
C GLY A 284 -3.21 -2.17 15.68
N THR A 285 -3.62 -3.00 14.71
CA THR A 285 -4.43 -4.19 14.94
C THR A 285 -3.59 -5.46 14.74
N PRO A 286 -3.59 -6.42 15.69
CA PRO A 286 -2.93 -7.72 15.52
C PRO A 286 -3.49 -8.51 14.34
N ILE A 287 -2.63 -9.23 13.60
CA ILE A 287 -3.07 -10.05 12.46
C ILE A 287 -4.01 -11.19 12.90
N ARG A 288 -3.81 -11.74 14.12
CA ARG A 288 -4.72 -12.71 14.72
C ARG A 288 -6.14 -12.15 14.86
N GLU A 289 -6.27 -10.92 15.35
CA GLU A 289 -7.57 -10.27 15.53
C GLU A 289 -8.31 -10.10 14.21
N ILE A 290 -7.60 -9.80 13.11
CA ILE A 290 -8.18 -9.75 11.76
C ILE A 290 -8.77 -11.11 11.36
N ALA A 291 -8.07 -12.21 11.62
CA ALA A 291 -8.58 -13.54 11.31
C ALA A 291 -9.84 -13.89 12.11
N GLU A 292 -9.86 -13.53 13.41
CA GLU A 292 -11.00 -13.74 14.30
C GLU A 292 -12.20 -12.88 13.90
N GLN A 293 -12.00 -11.60 13.61
CA GLN A 293 -13.06 -10.69 13.15
C GLN A 293 -13.69 -11.18 11.83
N LEU A 294 -12.87 -11.61 10.87
CA LEU A 294 -13.37 -12.20 9.62
C LEU A 294 -14.19 -13.44 9.86
N GLY A 295 -13.74 -14.38 10.70
CA GLY A 295 -14.49 -15.57 11.09
C GLY A 295 -15.85 -15.23 11.69
N ASN A 296 -15.89 -14.28 12.64
CA ASN A 296 -17.09 -13.82 13.29
C ASN A 296 -18.11 -13.20 12.32
N ILE A 297 -17.66 -12.28 11.44
CA ILE A 297 -18.55 -11.61 10.47
C ILE A 297 -19.04 -12.59 9.38
N LEU A 298 -18.17 -13.49 8.93
CA LEU A 298 -18.53 -14.53 7.96
C LEU A 298 -19.40 -15.63 8.59
N LYS A 299 -19.43 -15.76 9.92
CA LYS A 299 -20.04 -16.85 10.69
C LYS A 299 -19.41 -18.22 10.35
N ILE A 300 -18.09 -18.23 10.24
CA ILE A 300 -17.25 -19.41 9.94
C ILE A 300 -16.36 -19.65 11.14
N ASP A 301 -16.57 -20.75 11.84
CA ASP A 301 -15.81 -21.14 13.03
C ASP A 301 -14.63 -22.06 12.61
N ILE A 302 -13.58 -21.44 12.06
CA ILE A 302 -12.33 -22.11 11.70
C ILE A 302 -11.18 -21.36 12.37
N ALA A 303 -10.51 -22.00 13.33
CA ALA A 303 -9.38 -21.43 14.03
C ALA A 303 -8.19 -21.15 13.07
N PRO A 304 -7.48 -20.03 13.23
CA PRO A 304 -6.26 -19.78 12.47
C PRO A 304 -5.17 -20.83 12.74
N GLU A 305 -4.35 -21.09 11.74
CA GLU A 305 -3.19 -21.97 11.83
C GLU A 305 -1.91 -21.17 12.03
N ILE A 306 -1.11 -21.53 13.05
CA ILE A 306 0.23 -21.01 13.28
C ILE A 306 1.22 -22.14 13.04
N ASN A 307 2.00 -22.03 11.97
CA ASN A 307 2.89 -23.12 11.53
C ASN A 307 4.38 -22.80 11.72
N GLY A 308 4.71 -21.68 12.41
CA GLY A 308 6.08 -21.22 12.66
C GLY A 308 6.78 -20.67 11.42
N GLU A 309 6.03 -20.27 10.42
CA GLU A 309 6.56 -19.60 9.23
C GLU A 309 6.77 -18.09 9.49
N PHE A 310 7.78 -17.52 8.84
CA PHE A 310 8.09 -16.10 8.91
C PHE A 310 8.75 -15.60 7.62
N ARG A 311 8.76 -14.30 7.42
CA ARG A 311 9.43 -13.62 6.31
C ARG A 311 10.51 -12.69 6.84
N PRO A 312 11.80 -12.89 6.49
CA PRO A 312 12.84 -11.92 6.79
C PRO A 312 12.54 -10.56 6.17
N GLY A 313 12.85 -9.48 6.89
CA GLY A 313 12.57 -8.12 6.43
C GLY A 313 11.12 -7.66 6.61
N GLU A 314 10.24 -8.51 7.17
CA GLU A 314 8.88 -8.09 7.53
C GLU A 314 8.88 -7.42 8.91
N MET A 315 8.22 -6.26 9.00
CA MET A 315 8.10 -5.51 10.24
C MET A 315 7.20 -6.23 11.24
N ARG A 316 7.58 -6.21 12.52
CA ARG A 316 6.75 -6.78 13.60
C ARG A 316 5.54 -5.93 13.88
N HIS A 317 5.77 -4.64 14.11
CA HIS A 317 4.72 -3.69 14.46
C HIS A 317 4.87 -2.43 13.63
N LEU A 318 3.80 -2.00 12.99
CA LEU A 318 3.82 -0.76 12.24
C LEU A 318 2.45 -0.08 12.30
N THR A 319 2.43 1.04 13.05
CA THR A 319 1.29 1.96 13.17
C THR A 319 1.75 3.34 12.74
N SER A 320 0.96 4.04 11.96
CA SER A 320 1.30 5.37 11.45
C SER A 320 1.01 6.45 12.51
N ASP A 321 1.95 7.35 12.75
CA ASP A 321 1.61 8.66 13.30
C ASP A 321 1.00 9.48 12.17
N THR A 322 -0.25 9.89 12.31
CA THR A 322 -1.00 10.65 11.31
C THR A 322 -1.15 12.13 11.67
N GLY A 323 -0.41 12.61 12.65
CA GLY A 323 -0.52 13.98 13.15
C GLY A 323 -0.34 15.04 12.06
N LEU A 324 0.64 14.83 11.15
CA LEU A 324 0.88 15.74 10.03
C LEU A 324 -0.31 15.77 9.05
N ALA A 325 -0.83 14.62 8.65
CA ALA A 325 -2.00 14.53 7.77
C ALA A 325 -3.25 15.18 8.41
N ARG A 326 -3.48 14.93 9.71
CA ARG A 326 -4.60 15.49 10.46
C ARG A 326 -4.51 17.02 10.55
N SER A 327 -3.32 17.58 10.69
CA SER A 327 -3.12 19.04 10.69
C SER A 327 -3.51 19.71 9.37
N ALA A 328 -3.47 18.96 8.27
CA ALA A 328 -3.92 19.39 6.96
C ALA A 328 -5.42 19.16 6.71
N GLY A 329 -6.10 18.40 7.58
CA GLY A 329 -7.54 18.12 7.49
C GLY A 329 -7.88 16.67 7.11
N TYR A 330 -6.91 15.76 7.11
CA TYR A 330 -7.19 14.33 6.94
C TYR A 330 -7.86 13.76 8.19
N GLU A 331 -8.92 12.99 7.99
CA GLU A 331 -9.56 12.23 9.06
C GLU A 331 -10.09 10.89 8.49
N PRO A 332 -9.64 9.73 9.04
CA PRO A 332 -10.23 8.44 8.70
C PRO A 332 -11.64 8.37 9.29
N THR A 333 -12.62 7.93 8.50
CA THR A 333 -14.04 7.93 8.89
C THR A 333 -14.65 6.54 8.94
N VAL A 334 -13.98 5.53 8.39
CA VAL A 334 -14.47 4.15 8.35
C VAL A 334 -13.70 3.32 9.36
N ASP A 335 -14.40 2.80 10.37
CA ASP A 335 -13.78 1.88 11.33
C ASP A 335 -13.52 0.50 10.71
N LEU A 336 -12.69 -0.31 11.38
CA LEU A 336 -12.25 -1.60 10.86
C LEU A 336 -13.41 -2.58 10.65
N ASN A 337 -14.37 -2.65 11.57
CA ASN A 337 -15.51 -3.57 11.49
C ASN A 337 -16.45 -3.21 10.34
N GLU A 338 -16.75 -1.92 10.19
CA GLU A 338 -17.53 -1.42 9.05
C GLU A 338 -16.80 -1.73 7.74
N GLY A 339 -15.53 -1.41 7.66
CA GLY A 339 -14.72 -1.62 6.45
C GLY A 339 -14.63 -3.09 6.06
N ILE A 340 -14.41 -4.01 7.02
CA ILE A 340 -14.41 -5.46 6.78
C ILE A 340 -15.79 -5.93 6.32
N SER A 341 -16.86 -5.46 6.94
CA SER A 341 -18.24 -5.81 6.54
C SER A 341 -18.52 -5.40 5.10
N ARG A 342 -18.17 -4.17 4.71
CA ARG A 342 -18.30 -3.66 3.33
C ARG A 342 -17.44 -4.44 2.34
N TYR A 343 -16.23 -4.88 2.76
CA TYR A 343 -15.37 -5.74 1.94
C TYR A 343 -16.02 -7.12 1.73
N ILE A 344 -16.57 -7.74 2.79
CA ILE A 344 -17.26 -9.04 2.71
C ILE A 344 -18.48 -8.98 1.81
N GLU A 345 -19.29 -7.93 1.90
CA GLU A 345 -20.41 -7.72 0.99
C GLU A 345 -19.99 -7.65 -0.47
N TRP A 346 -18.84 -7.03 -0.73
CA TRP A 346 -18.29 -6.92 -2.08
C TRP A 346 -17.74 -8.27 -2.57
N ILE A 347 -16.92 -8.96 -1.76
CA ILE A 347 -16.28 -10.22 -2.20
C ILE A 347 -17.30 -11.31 -2.49
N ARG A 348 -18.38 -11.41 -1.71
CA ARG A 348 -19.47 -12.38 -1.94
C ARG A 348 -20.15 -12.24 -3.31
N LYS A 349 -20.03 -11.09 -3.97
CA LYS A 349 -20.56 -10.84 -5.31
C LYS A 349 -19.57 -11.17 -6.42
N GLN A 350 -18.33 -11.54 -6.07
CA GLN A 350 -17.33 -11.89 -7.05
C GLN A 350 -17.46 -13.35 -7.51
N SER A 351 -17.14 -13.59 -8.76
CA SER A 351 -16.96 -14.94 -9.30
C SER A 351 -15.56 -15.45 -9.01
N ASP A 352 -15.37 -16.77 -9.01
CA ASP A 352 -14.06 -17.41 -8.95
C ASP A 352 -13.31 -17.17 -7.62
N ILE A 353 -14.04 -17.20 -6.50
CA ILE A 353 -13.46 -17.12 -5.17
C ILE A 353 -12.80 -18.49 -4.85
N ARG A 354 -11.46 -18.56 -4.96
CA ARG A 354 -10.66 -19.75 -4.66
C ARG A 354 -9.53 -19.44 -3.68
N ASP A 355 -8.94 -20.48 -3.15
CA ASP A 355 -7.67 -20.37 -2.43
C ASP A 355 -6.51 -20.21 -3.43
N TYR A 356 -6.11 -18.97 -3.67
CA TYR A 356 -4.91 -18.64 -4.45
C TYR A 356 -3.63 -18.61 -3.59
N PHE A 357 -3.77 -18.64 -2.26
CA PHE A 357 -2.65 -18.50 -1.34
C PHE A 357 -1.79 -19.75 -1.24
N SER A 358 -2.38 -20.94 -1.24
CA SER A 358 -1.63 -22.18 -1.02
C SER A 358 -0.53 -22.39 -2.06
N GLU A 359 -0.85 -22.26 -3.35
CA GLU A 359 0.15 -22.38 -4.44
C GLU A 359 1.22 -21.28 -4.34
N ALA A 360 0.80 -20.04 -4.06
CA ALA A 360 1.73 -18.93 -3.90
C ALA A 360 2.67 -19.10 -2.70
N SER A 361 2.16 -19.62 -1.58
CA SER A 361 2.96 -19.93 -0.40
C SER A 361 4.06 -20.93 -0.72
N ASP A 362 3.76 -21.97 -1.49
CA ASP A 362 4.75 -22.96 -1.92
C ASP A 362 5.82 -22.33 -2.84
N ILE A 363 5.42 -21.45 -3.75
CA ILE A 363 6.35 -20.68 -4.60
C ILE A 363 7.29 -19.82 -3.73
N LEU A 364 6.75 -19.12 -2.73
CA LEU A 364 7.56 -18.27 -1.85
C LEU A 364 8.54 -19.09 -0.99
N LYS A 365 8.13 -20.25 -0.49
CA LYS A 365 9.00 -21.20 0.24
C LYS A 365 10.12 -21.72 -0.65
N ASN A 366 9.79 -22.18 -1.86
CA ASN A 366 10.76 -22.70 -2.82
C ASN A 366 11.77 -21.63 -3.28
N LYS A 367 11.40 -20.36 -3.26
CA LYS A 367 12.28 -19.21 -3.56
C LYS A 367 13.02 -18.66 -2.33
N GLY A 368 12.85 -19.24 -1.16
CA GLY A 368 13.52 -18.81 0.07
C GLY A 368 13.05 -17.44 0.57
N ILE A 369 11.82 -17.02 0.23
CA ILE A 369 11.20 -15.77 0.74
C ILE A 369 10.46 -16.03 2.06
N VAL A 370 9.89 -17.23 2.23
CA VAL A 370 9.26 -17.69 3.47
C VAL A 370 10.16 -18.75 4.10
N HIS A 371 10.45 -18.57 5.37
CA HIS A 371 11.26 -19.47 6.20
C HIS A 371 10.42 -20.08 7.30
N ARG A 372 10.99 -21.05 8.02
CA ARG A 372 10.37 -21.67 9.18
C ARG A 372 11.34 -21.69 10.36
N VAL A 373 10.81 -21.61 11.59
CA VAL A 373 11.60 -21.76 12.82
C VAL A 373 12.39 -23.07 12.81
N ALA A 374 13.56 -23.06 13.39
CA ALA A 374 14.33 -24.28 13.60
C ALA A 374 13.54 -25.22 14.54
N ARG A 375 13.44 -26.49 14.16
CA ARG A 375 12.84 -27.52 15.01
C ARG A 375 13.79 -27.93 16.11
#